data_d8380a82643278f4d338fecf6b885a19
#
_entry.id   d8380a82643278f4d338fecf6b885a19
#
_cell.length_a   1.000
_cell.length_b   1.000
_cell.length_c   1.000
_cell.angle_alpha   90.00
_cell.angle_beta   90.00
_cell.angle_gamma   90.00
#
_symmetry.space_group_name_H-M   'P 1'
#
loop_
_entity.id
_entity.type
_entity.pdbx_description
1 polymer ?
#
loop_
_entity_poly.entity_id
_entity_poly.type
_entity_poly.pdbx_seq_one_letter_code
_entity_poly.pdbx_strand_id
1 'polypeptide(L)'
;MGVQPQDATILVVEDNFQSFVLVTRLLAYLGVEKCEWKASGWQVLEFAETLPRTDLILMDIFLPEEDGYQALDKLRAHPRFKDTLIVAVTADASAENMKRARSAGFDGFIGKPLDPDRFPNQVRRILQGESVWEPE
;
A
#
# COMPACT_ATOMS: atom_id res chain seq x y z
N MET A 1 -4.31 -18.49 -0.12
CA MET A 1 -4.04 -18.41 1.31
C MET A 1 -3.70 -17.00 1.68
N GLY A 2 -4.21 -16.52 2.78
CA GLY A 2 -4.01 -15.15 3.17
C GLY A 2 -3.24 -15.02 4.47
N VAL A 3 -3.00 -13.77 4.83
CA VAL A 3 -2.36 -13.41 6.09
C VAL A 3 -3.43 -12.82 6.99
N GLN A 4 -3.46 -13.27 8.24
CA GLN A 4 -4.38 -12.70 9.21
C GLN A 4 -3.92 -11.29 9.61
N PRO A 5 -4.85 -10.35 9.84
CA PRO A 5 -4.46 -8.98 10.18
C PRO A 5 -3.49 -8.89 11.36
N GLN A 6 -3.70 -9.68 12.41
CA GLN A 6 -2.84 -9.65 13.60
C GLN A 6 -1.42 -10.14 13.33
N ASP A 7 -1.21 -10.87 12.22
CA ASP A 7 0.10 -11.39 11.84
C ASP A 7 0.77 -10.55 10.74
N ALA A 8 0.05 -9.60 10.17
CA ALA A 8 0.52 -8.83 9.03
C ALA A 8 1.44 -7.69 9.44
N THR A 9 2.50 -7.49 8.67
CA THR A 9 3.30 -6.27 8.72
C THR A 9 2.99 -5.46 7.47
N ILE A 10 2.50 -4.25 7.65
CA ILE A 10 2.09 -3.36 6.56
C ILE A 10 2.99 -2.14 6.53
N LEU A 11 3.61 -1.89 5.38
CA LEU A 11 4.37 -0.69 5.15
C LEU A 11 3.47 0.33 4.45
N VAL A 12 3.36 1.52 5.03
CA VAL A 12 2.58 2.63 4.46
C VAL A 12 3.55 3.68 3.94
N VAL A 13 3.51 3.93 2.64
CA VAL A 13 4.33 4.96 2.00
C VAL A 13 3.41 6.14 1.69
N GLU A 14 3.51 7.17 2.51
CA GLU A 14 2.60 8.32 2.52
C GLU A 14 3.33 9.54 3.06
N ASP A 15 3.33 10.65 2.33
CA ASP A 15 4.05 11.86 2.75
C ASP A 15 3.26 12.71 3.74
N ASN A 16 1.96 12.53 3.82
CA ASN A 16 1.11 13.31 4.72
C ASN A 16 0.90 12.57 6.04
N PHE A 17 1.35 13.20 7.14
CA PHE A 17 1.29 12.57 8.46
C PHE A 17 -0.16 12.29 8.89
N GLN A 18 -1.08 13.20 8.62
CA GLN A 18 -2.49 13.01 9.00
C GLN A 18 -3.11 11.83 8.24
N SER A 19 -2.77 11.68 6.96
CA SER A 19 -3.20 10.52 6.18
C SER A 19 -2.64 9.23 6.74
N PHE A 20 -1.38 9.23 7.13
CA PHE A 20 -0.77 8.06 7.76
C PHE A 20 -1.48 7.71 9.08
N VAL A 21 -1.77 8.70 9.93
CA VAL A 21 -2.46 8.48 11.19
C VAL A 21 -3.83 7.84 10.95
N LEU A 22 -4.58 8.34 9.96
CA LEU A 22 -5.88 7.78 9.61
C LEU A 22 -5.75 6.31 9.19
N VAL A 23 -4.80 6.02 8.30
CA VAL A 23 -4.56 4.66 7.84
C VAL A 23 -4.25 3.74 9.03
N THR A 24 -3.36 4.18 9.92
CA THR A 24 -2.96 3.40 11.09
C THR A 24 -4.15 3.09 11.99
N ARG A 25 -5.03 4.06 12.21
CA ARG A 25 -6.24 3.86 13.02
C ARG A 25 -7.18 2.85 12.39
N LEU A 26 -7.39 2.96 11.07
CA LEU A 26 -8.27 2.05 10.36
C LEU A 26 -7.69 0.63 10.32
N LEU A 27 -6.38 0.51 10.19
CA LEU A 27 -5.71 -0.79 10.23
C LEU A 27 -5.78 -1.40 11.63
N ALA A 28 -5.68 -0.58 12.68
CA ALA A 28 -5.83 -1.07 14.06
C ALA A 28 -7.23 -1.63 14.31
N TYR A 29 -8.24 -1.02 13.71
CA TYR A 29 -9.61 -1.51 13.77
C TYR A 29 -9.73 -2.91 13.20
N LEU A 30 -8.94 -3.19 12.15
CA LEU A 30 -8.92 -4.50 11.53
C LEU A 30 -8.15 -5.54 12.35
N GLY A 31 -7.26 -5.08 13.24
CA GLY A 31 -6.41 -5.95 14.05
C GLY A 31 -4.94 -5.92 13.66
N VAL A 32 -4.54 -5.03 12.74
CA VAL A 32 -3.14 -4.90 12.34
C VAL A 32 -2.37 -4.16 13.42
N GLU A 33 -1.33 -4.79 13.95
CA GLU A 33 -0.51 -4.23 15.02
C GLU A 33 0.84 -3.70 14.51
N LYS A 34 1.31 -4.21 13.37
CA LYS A 34 2.62 -3.86 12.81
C LYS A 34 2.44 -3.02 11.56
N CYS A 35 2.54 -1.73 11.74
CA CYS A 35 2.41 -0.74 10.67
C CYS A 35 3.64 0.15 10.67
N GLU A 36 4.39 0.12 9.57
CA GLU A 36 5.60 0.91 9.39
C GLU A 36 5.32 2.06 8.44
N TRP A 37 6.03 3.17 8.60
CA TRP A 37 5.81 4.38 7.81
C TRP A 37 7.07 4.83 7.09
N LYS A 38 6.91 5.14 5.80
CA LYS A 38 7.92 5.80 5.00
C LYS A 38 7.29 7.04 4.39
N ALA A 39 7.88 8.20 4.65
CA ALA A 39 7.26 9.48 4.32
C ALA A 39 7.47 9.92 2.87
N SER A 40 8.27 9.22 2.09
CA SER A 40 8.54 9.54 0.69
C SER A 40 8.79 8.29 -0.12
N GLY A 41 8.79 8.41 -1.45
CA GLY A 41 9.14 7.31 -2.33
C GLY A 41 10.63 7.01 -2.38
N TRP A 42 11.44 7.96 -1.88
CA TRP A 42 12.90 7.83 -1.92
C TRP A 42 13.36 6.74 -0.96
N GLN A 43 14.15 5.80 -1.47
CA GLN A 43 14.70 4.70 -0.69
C GLN A 43 13.64 3.78 -0.04
N VAL A 44 12.48 3.64 -0.68
CA VAL A 44 11.46 2.69 -0.18
C VAL A 44 12.02 1.26 -0.15
N LEU A 45 12.71 0.84 -1.21
CA LEU A 45 13.31 -0.50 -1.25
C LEU A 45 14.27 -0.71 -0.10
N GLU A 46 15.20 0.23 0.09
CA GLU A 46 16.20 0.15 1.15
C GLU A 46 15.54 0.10 2.54
N PHE A 47 14.49 0.89 2.73
CA PHE A 47 13.75 0.85 3.98
C PHE A 47 13.04 -0.49 4.18
N ALA A 48 12.38 -1.00 3.16
CA ALA A 48 11.69 -2.29 3.23
C ALA A 48 12.65 -3.42 3.55
N GLU A 49 13.89 -3.36 3.04
CA GLU A 49 14.91 -4.36 3.32
C GLU A 49 15.29 -4.43 4.81
N THR A 50 15.11 -3.33 5.56
CA THR A 50 15.41 -3.31 7.00
C THR A 50 14.33 -3.99 7.82
N LEU A 51 13.13 -4.18 7.26
CA LEU A 51 12.02 -4.81 7.97
C LEU A 51 12.15 -6.33 7.89
N PRO A 52 11.90 -7.03 8.99
CA PRO A 52 12.01 -8.49 8.98
C PRO A 52 10.97 -9.15 8.09
N ARG A 53 9.85 -8.45 7.86
CA ARG A 53 8.74 -8.99 7.07
C ARG A 53 7.91 -7.84 6.52
N THR A 54 7.38 -7.99 5.31
CA THR A 54 6.45 -7.04 4.72
C THR A 54 5.41 -7.83 3.93
N ASP A 55 4.18 -7.83 4.41
CA ASP A 55 3.08 -8.57 3.78
C ASP A 55 2.32 -7.73 2.76
N LEU A 56 2.24 -6.42 2.99
CA LEU A 56 1.51 -5.50 2.13
C LEU A 56 2.19 -4.14 2.19
N ILE A 57 2.30 -3.50 1.04
CA ILE A 57 2.73 -2.11 0.93
C ILE A 57 1.55 -1.30 0.40
N LEU A 58 1.09 -0.34 1.19
CA LEU A 58 0.09 0.64 0.77
C LEU A 58 0.87 1.88 0.36
N MET A 59 0.81 2.23 -0.93
CA MET A 59 1.68 3.26 -1.47
C MET A 59 0.90 4.34 -2.19
N ASP A 60 1.07 5.60 -1.74
CA ASP A 60 0.60 6.72 -2.53
C ASP A 60 1.45 6.81 -3.79
N ILE A 61 0.82 7.16 -4.91
CA ILE A 61 1.52 7.30 -6.17
C ILE A 61 2.24 8.64 -6.23
N PHE A 62 1.61 9.72 -5.77
CA PHE A 62 2.18 11.07 -5.85
C PHE A 62 2.97 11.39 -4.59
N LEU A 63 4.23 10.99 -4.60
CA LEU A 63 5.16 11.16 -3.50
C LEU A 63 6.27 12.14 -3.88
N PRO A 64 6.84 12.88 -2.92
CA PRO A 64 7.99 13.72 -3.21
C PRO A 64 9.21 12.88 -3.57
N GLU A 65 10.09 13.44 -4.36
CA GLU A 65 11.36 12.90 -4.85
C GLU A 65 11.17 11.74 -5.82
N GLU A 66 10.82 10.56 -5.34
CA GLU A 66 10.58 9.38 -6.16
C GLU A 66 9.11 8.99 -6.01
N ASP A 67 8.37 8.96 -7.13
CA ASP A 67 6.95 8.65 -7.06
C ASP A 67 6.69 7.15 -6.88
N GLY A 68 5.41 6.80 -6.68
CA GLY A 68 5.02 5.43 -6.41
C GLY A 68 5.33 4.46 -7.54
N TYR A 69 5.32 4.92 -8.80
CA TYR A 69 5.65 4.07 -9.94
C TYR A 69 7.13 3.72 -9.95
N GLN A 70 7.99 4.70 -9.66
CA GLN A 70 9.43 4.47 -9.58
C GLN A 70 9.78 3.52 -8.45
N ALA A 71 9.16 3.71 -7.28
CA ALA A 71 9.37 2.83 -6.14
C ALA A 71 8.89 1.40 -6.45
N LEU A 72 7.74 1.28 -7.12
CA LEU A 72 7.19 -0.01 -7.53
C LEU A 72 8.17 -0.77 -8.43
N ASP A 73 8.73 -0.08 -9.44
CA ASP A 73 9.66 -0.72 -10.37
C ASP A 73 10.87 -1.30 -9.64
N LYS A 74 11.41 -0.57 -8.68
CA LYS A 74 12.55 -1.04 -7.90
C LYS A 74 12.20 -2.25 -7.03
N LEU A 75 11.01 -2.22 -6.41
CA LEU A 75 10.57 -3.34 -5.59
C LEU A 75 10.33 -4.59 -6.43
N ARG A 76 9.70 -4.45 -7.60
CA ARG A 76 9.44 -5.59 -8.48
C ARG A 76 10.70 -6.20 -9.05
N ALA A 77 11.76 -5.41 -9.20
CA ALA A 77 13.05 -5.91 -9.68
C ALA A 77 13.84 -6.65 -8.60
N HIS A 78 13.45 -6.53 -7.33
CA HIS A 78 14.17 -7.15 -6.23
C HIS A 78 13.58 -8.53 -5.90
N PRO A 79 14.39 -9.59 -5.82
CA PRO A 79 13.89 -10.95 -5.60
C PRO A 79 13.00 -11.11 -4.36
N ARG A 80 13.30 -10.36 -3.30
CA ARG A 80 12.53 -10.45 -2.05
C ARG A 80 11.14 -9.84 -2.17
N PHE A 81 10.96 -8.80 -3.00
CA PHE A 81 9.72 -8.04 -3.05
C PHE A 81 8.94 -8.20 -4.35
N LYS A 82 9.44 -8.97 -5.30
CA LYS A 82 8.79 -9.12 -6.62
C LYS A 82 7.35 -9.62 -6.52
N ASP A 83 7.03 -10.39 -5.50
CA ASP A 83 5.70 -10.97 -5.30
C ASP A 83 4.96 -10.36 -4.09
N THR A 84 5.54 -9.36 -3.44
CA THR A 84 4.89 -8.67 -2.32
C THR A 84 3.65 -7.93 -2.82
N LEU A 85 2.58 -7.98 -2.05
CA LEU A 85 1.37 -7.24 -2.39
C LEU A 85 1.65 -5.74 -2.26
N ILE A 86 1.44 -5.00 -3.35
CA ILE A 86 1.65 -3.55 -3.38
C ILE A 86 0.39 -2.93 -3.97
N VAL A 87 -0.29 -2.12 -3.16
CA VAL A 87 -1.56 -1.51 -3.53
C VAL A 87 -1.41 0.00 -3.55
N ALA A 88 -1.86 0.61 -4.65
CA ALA A 88 -1.86 2.07 -4.78
C ALA A 88 -2.99 2.66 -3.95
N VAL A 89 -2.69 3.71 -3.19
CA VAL A 89 -3.68 4.48 -2.43
C VAL A 89 -3.47 5.94 -2.80
N THR A 90 -4.36 6.50 -3.61
CA THR A 90 -4.10 7.79 -4.23
C THR A 90 -5.34 8.67 -4.37
N ALA A 91 -5.12 9.99 -4.32
CA ALA A 91 -6.18 10.97 -4.56
C ALA A 91 -6.55 11.06 -6.03
N ASP A 92 -5.65 10.69 -6.96
CA ASP A 92 -6.00 10.63 -8.37
C ASP A 92 -6.63 9.27 -8.68
N ALA A 93 -7.92 9.17 -8.41
CA ALA A 93 -8.70 7.96 -8.58
C ALA A 93 -9.37 7.88 -9.96
N SER A 94 -8.79 8.53 -10.97
CA SER A 94 -9.31 8.47 -12.34
C SER A 94 -9.18 7.06 -12.91
N ALA A 95 -10.08 6.74 -13.85
CA ALA A 95 -10.02 5.46 -14.55
C ALA A 95 -8.70 5.29 -15.30
N GLU A 96 -8.18 6.39 -15.85
CA GLU A 96 -6.91 6.39 -16.58
C GLU A 96 -5.74 6.03 -15.64
N ASN A 97 -5.68 6.66 -14.45
CA ASN A 97 -4.62 6.37 -13.49
C ASN A 97 -4.74 4.95 -12.94
N MET A 98 -5.95 4.49 -12.69
CA MET A 98 -6.17 3.10 -12.24
C MET A 98 -5.68 2.11 -13.29
N LYS A 99 -5.95 2.37 -14.56
CA LYS A 99 -5.48 1.54 -15.67
C LYS A 99 -3.95 1.54 -15.74
N ARG A 100 -3.33 2.71 -15.57
CA ARG A 100 -1.88 2.84 -15.55
C ARG A 100 -1.27 2.05 -14.39
N ALA A 101 -1.86 2.16 -13.21
CA ALA A 101 -1.39 1.44 -12.02
C ALA A 101 -1.45 -0.07 -12.23
N ARG A 102 -2.53 -0.57 -12.84
CA ARG A 102 -2.67 -1.99 -13.14
C ARG A 102 -1.59 -2.43 -14.12
N SER A 103 -1.37 -1.67 -15.19
CA SER A 103 -0.35 -1.98 -16.19
C SER A 103 1.06 -1.93 -15.63
N ALA A 104 1.30 -1.05 -14.65
CA ALA A 104 2.63 -0.90 -14.04
C ALA A 104 2.99 -2.05 -13.10
N GLY A 105 2.00 -2.80 -12.60
CA GLY A 105 2.27 -3.94 -11.74
C GLY A 105 1.80 -3.80 -10.29
N PHE A 106 0.96 -2.80 -10.00
CA PHE A 106 0.27 -2.76 -8.70
C PHE A 106 -0.72 -3.92 -8.61
N ASP A 107 -0.91 -4.42 -7.40
CA ASP A 107 -1.83 -5.53 -7.13
C ASP A 107 -3.24 -5.06 -6.78
N GLY A 108 -3.43 -3.76 -6.60
CA GLY A 108 -4.72 -3.19 -6.30
C GLY A 108 -4.67 -1.68 -6.31
N PHE A 109 -5.84 -1.07 -6.13
CA PHE A 109 -5.98 0.39 -6.22
C PHE A 109 -7.14 0.83 -5.32
N ILE A 110 -6.87 1.76 -4.42
CA ILE A 110 -7.87 2.34 -3.54
C ILE A 110 -7.82 3.86 -3.68
N GLY A 111 -8.96 4.47 -3.98
CA GLY A 111 -9.06 5.92 -4.12
C GLY A 111 -9.19 6.62 -2.78
N LYS A 112 -8.57 7.80 -2.67
CA LYS A 112 -8.78 8.72 -1.55
C LYS A 112 -9.93 9.66 -1.88
N PRO A 113 -10.66 10.17 -0.87
CA PRO A 113 -10.48 9.95 0.57
C PRO A 113 -10.87 8.54 0.98
N LEU A 114 -10.17 8.01 1.97
CA LEU A 114 -10.47 6.68 2.49
C LEU A 114 -11.82 6.68 3.20
N ASP A 115 -12.64 5.69 2.91
CA ASP A 115 -13.92 5.49 3.60
C ASP A 115 -13.66 4.66 4.86
N PRO A 116 -13.87 5.23 6.06
CA PRO A 116 -13.60 4.51 7.31
C PRO A 116 -14.39 3.20 7.46
N ASP A 117 -15.56 3.12 6.82
CA ASP A 117 -16.39 1.92 6.89
C ASP A 117 -15.94 0.85 5.89
N ARG A 118 -15.32 1.24 4.80
CA ARG A 118 -14.92 0.32 3.73
C ARG A 118 -13.45 -0.08 3.78
N PHE A 119 -12.58 0.84 4.16
CA PHE A 119 -11.14 0.63 4.05
C PHE A 119 -10.65 -0.60 4.84
N PRO A 120 -11.07 -0.82 6.09
CA PRO A 120 -10.64 -2.03 6.80
C PRO A 120 -11.00 -3.31 6.06
N ASN A 121 -12.20 -3.37 5.48
CA ASN A 121 -12.62 -4.54 4.71
C ASN A 121 -11.83 -4.69 3.41
N GLN A 122 -11.50 -3.57 2.75
CA GLN A 122 -10.66 -3.61 1.55
C GLN A 122 -9.31 -4.22 1.86
N VAL A 123 -8.66 -3.78 2.94
CA VAL A 123 -7.37 -4.32 3.35
C VAL A 123 -7.47 -5.80 3.74
N ARG A 124 -8.53 -6.17 4.48
CA ARG A 124 -8.75 -7.57 4.86
C ARG A 124 -8.84 -8.47 3.63
N ARG A 125 -9.58 -8.04 2.62
CA ARG A 125 -9.72 -8.80 1.37
C ARG A 125 -8.38 -8.92 0.65
N ILE A 126 -7.60 -7.85 0.60
CA ILE A 126 -6.26 -7.89 0.00
C ILE A 126 -5.38 -8.88 0.72
N LEU A 127 -5.37 -8.86 2.06
CA LEU A 127 -4.57 -9.79 2.85
C LEU A 127 -5.00 -11.24 2.67
N GLN A 128 -6.24 -11.47 2.24
CA GLN A 128 -6.75 -12.80 1.92
C GLN A 128 -6.45 -13.24 0.49
N GLY A 129 -5.78 -12.40 -0.29
CA GLY A 129 -5.41 -12.69 -1.66
C GLY A 129 -6.39 -12.22 -2.71
N GLU A 130 -7.43 -11.46 -2.34
CA GLU A 130 -8.37 -10.89 -3.30
C GLU A 130 -7.79 -9.62 -3.94
N SER A 131 -8.14 -9.39 -5.20
CA SER A 131 -7.80 -8.14 -5.88
C SER A 131 -8.84 -7.09 -5.55
N VAL A 132 -8.39 -5.89 -5.18
CA VAL A 132 -9.25 -4.75 -4.89
C VAL A 132 -8.87 -3.59 -5.81
N TRP A 133 -9.79 -3.21 -6.70
CA TRP A 133 -9.61 -2.10 -7.64
C TRP A 133 -10.78 -1.16 -7.48
N GLU A 134 -10.74 -0.33 -6.44
CA GLU A 134 -11.89 0.48 -6.03
C GLU A 134 -11.48 1.95 -5.91
N PRO A 135 -11.68 2.74 -6.99
CA PRO A 135 -11.30 4.16 -6.98
C PRO A 135 -12.24 5.01 -6.12
N GLU A 136 -13.39 4.47 -5.76
CA GLU A 136 -14.36 5.17 -4.93
C GLU A 136 -14.89 4.28 -3.81
#